data_ed23d13e5842a9c17f8f8a2b2b5122c2
#
_entry.id   ed23d13e5842a9c17f8f8a2b2b5122c2
#
_cell.length_a   1.000
_cell.length_b   1.000
_cell.length_c   1.000
_cell.angle_alpha   90.00
_cell.angle_beta   90.00
_cell.angle_gamma   90.00
#
_symmetry.space_group_name_H-M   'P 1'
#
loop_
_entity.id
_entity.type
_entity.pdbx_description
1 polymer ?
#
loop_
_entity_poly.entity_id
_entity_poly.type
_entity_poly.pdbx_seq_one_letter_code
_entity_poly.pdbx_strand_id
1 'polypeptide(L)'
;MKLLLVEDEEKVVHFISKGLEEEGYSMDVAYDGKKGLDLLKEFTYDLLLLDLMIPEISGLDLLKTIRSWGNNTPVLIITAKSSKEDVVKGLDTGSDDYLTKPFSFDELLARIRALLRRSKKADTHIIDYKGIVLDPYSRKLHIEAKEVELTEKELLIMEFMLKNNEKPLTRKEIAESVWQNQTDSTNIVDVYVNFLRKKIESVTNKKYIHTVRGTGYVLREDDEKV
;
A
#
# COMPACT_ATOMS: atom_id res chain seq x y z
N MET A 1 0.81 4.12 0.05
CA MET A 1 1.75 3.78 -1.04
C MET A 1 1.14 4.23 -2.34
N LYS A 2 1.94 4.85 -3.22
CA LYS A 2 1.46 5.40 -4.49
C LYS A 2 1.88 4.51 -5.66
N LEU A 3 0.90 4.00 -6.42
CA LEU A 3 1.12 3.12 -7.56
C LEU A 3 0.77 3.84 -8.87
N LEU A 4 1.45 3.49 -9.96
CA LEU A 4 1.07 3.91 -11.30
C LEU A 4 0.56 2.69 -12.07
N LEU A 5 -0.61 2.81 -12.69
CA LEU A 5 -1.15 1.85 -13.64
C LEU A 5 -1.07 2.44 -15.06
N VAL A 6 -0.43 1.73 -15.98
CA VAL A 6 -0.41 2.08 -17.40
C VAL A 6 -1.13 0.98 -18.18
N GLU A 7 -2.35 1.28 -18.61
CA GLU A 7 -3.31 0.32 -19.19
C GLU A 7 -4.33 1.11 -20.01
N ASP A 8 -4.64 0.68 -21.22
CA ASP A 8 -5.57 1.39 -22.13
C ASP A 8 -7.02 0.90 -22.03
N GLU A 9 -7.25 -0.30 -21.50
CA GLU A 9 -8.58 -0.87 -21.36
C GLU A 9 -9.28 -0.33 -20.11
N GLU A 10 -10.27 0.57 -20.27
CA GLU A 10 -11.01 1.22 -19.17
C GLU A 10 -11.61 0.25 -18.15
N LYS A 11 -12.08 -0.93 -18.59
CA LYS A 11 -12.66 -1.94 -17.69
C LYS A 11 -11.60 -2.55 -16.78
N VAL A 12 -10.40 -2.81 -17.31
CA VAL A 12 -9.26 -3.34 -16.55
C VAL A 12 -8.76 -2.26 -15.57
N VAL A 13 -8.63 -1.01 -16.05
CA VAL A 13 -8.29 0.14 -15.21
C VAL A 13 -9.26 0.26 -14.04
N HIS A 14 -10.57 0.26 -14.31
CA HIS A 14 -11.58 0.39 -13.25
C HIS A 14 -11.52 -0.76 -12.25
N PHE A 15 -11.38 -2.00 -12.72
CA PHE A 15 -11.28 -3.18 -11.87
C PHE A 15 -10.06 -3.13 -10.94
N ILE A 16 -8.88 -2.82 -11.51
CA ILE A 16 -7.62 -2.76 -10.75
C ILE A 16 -7.63 -1.57 -9.79
N SER A 17 -7.95 -0.37 -10.28
CA SER A 17 -7.88 0.85 -9.47
C SER A 17 -8.85 0.78 -8.30
N LYS A 18 -10.11 0.40 -8.53
CA LYS A 18 -11.11 0.27 -7.48
C LYS A 18 -10.66 -0.73 -6.39
N GLY A 19 -10.23 -1.93 -6.80
CA GLY A 19 -9.78 -2.93 -5.84
C GLY A 19 -8.55 -2.48 -5.05
N LEU A 20 -7.57 -1.83 -5.69
CA LEU A 20 -6.37 -1.35 -5.01
C LEU A 20 -6.64 -0.14 -4.12
N GLU A 21 -7.57 0.75 -4.48
CA GLU A 21 -8.02 1.84 -3.63
C GLU A 21 -8.77 1.33 -2.39
N GLU A 22 -9.60 0.29 -2.53
CA GLU A 22 -10.24 -0.41 -1.41
C GLU A 22 -9.20 -1.04 -0.48
N GLU A 23 -8.06 -1.47 -1.01
CA GLU A 23 -6.89 -1.96 -0.28
C GLU A 23 -5.94 -0.84 0.22
N GLY A 24 -6.33 0.45 0.11
CA GLY A 24 -5.61 1.61 0.65
C GLY A 24 -4.39 2.07 -0.14
N TYR A 25 -4.25 1.63 -1.38
CA TYR A 25 -3.26 2.18 -2.30
C TYR A 25 -3.77 3.48 -2.93
N SER A 26 -2.88 4.45 -3.14
CA SER A 26 -3.16 5.62 -3.97
C SER A 26 -2.77 5.31 -5.40
N MET A 27 -3.66 5.58 -6.36
CA MET A 27 -3.48 5.23 -7.76
C MET A 27 -3.37 6.46 -8.65
N ASP A 28 -2.36 6.48 -9.53
CA ASP A 28 -2.40 7.29 -10.75
C ASP A 28 -2.59 6.35 -11.94
N VAL A 29 -3.27 6.82 -12.98
CA VAL A 29 -3.55 6.04 -14.19
C VAL A 29 -3.06 6.77 -15.43
N ALA A 30 -2.45 6.03 -16.35
CA ALA A 30 -2.14 6.46 -17.70
C ALA A 30 -2.75 5.47 -18.71
N TYR A 31 -3.41 5.98 -19.73
CA TYR A 31 -4.07 5.16 -20.74
C TYR A 31 -3.19 4.92 -22.00
N ASP A 32 -1.98 5.45 -21.99
CA ASP A 32 -0.97 5.26 -23.05
C ASP A 32 0.45 5.34 -22.49
N GLY A 33 1.40 4.85 -23.26
CA GLY A 33 2.80 4.81 -22.83
C GLY A 33 3.46 6.18 -22.74
N LYS A 34 3.03 7.17 -23.52
CA LYS A 34 3.56 8.55 -23.48
C LYS A 34 3.16 9.21 -22.16
N LYS A 35 1.87 9.16 -21.81
CA LYS A 35 1.39 9.70 -20.55
C LYS A 35 2.02 8.98 -19.36
N GLY A 36 2.24 7.66 -19.47
CA GLY A 36 2.96 6.87 -18.46
C GLY A 36 4.38 7.39 -18.23
N LEU A 37 5.14 7.65 -19.31
CA LEU A 37 6.48 8.23 -19.20
C LEU A 37 6.48 9.63 -18.59
N ASP A 38 5.51 10.47 -18.94
CA ASP A 38 5.41 11.83 -18.40
C ASP A 38 5.17 11.80 -16.89
N LEU A 39 4.28 10.94 -16.41
CA LEU A 39 4.02 10.74 -14.99
C LEU A 39 5.27 10.21 -14.25
N LEU A 40 6.02 9.27 -14.85
CA LEU A 40 7.24 8.72 -14.26
C LEU A 40 8.42 9.70 -14.23
N LYS A 41 8.39 10.78 -15.02
CA LYS A 41 9.34 11.89 -14.94
C LYS A 41 8.99 12.87 -13.83
N GLU A 42 7.70 13.12 -13.63
CA GLU A 42 7.21 14.14 -12.72
C GLU A 42 7.05 13.64 -11.29
N PHE A 43 6.66 12.36 -11.11
CA PHE A 43 6.37 11.76 -9.83
C PHE A 43 7.17 10.49 -9.56
N THR A 44 7.32 10.17 -8.27
CA THR A 44 7.87 8.89 -7.83
C THR A 44 6.75 7.95 -7.41
N TYR A 45 6.89 6.68 -7.76
CA TYR A 45 5.93 5.63 -7.44
C TYR A 45 6.61 4.48 -6.69
N ASP A 46 5.85 3.83 -5.81
CA ASP A 46 6.31 2.64 -5.08
C ASP A 46 6.30 1.38 -5.97
N LEU A 47 5.42 1.34 -6.99
CA LEU A 47 5.30 0.26 -7.97
C LEU A 47 4.66 0.76 -9.25
N LEU A 48 5.08 0.22 -10.39
CA LEU A 48 4.47 0.37 -11.71
C LEU A 48 3.76 -0.94 -12.10
N LEU A 49 2.46 -0.84 -12.44
CA LEU A 49 1.66 -1.87 -13.10
C LEU A 49 1.60 -1.50 -14.57
N LEU A 50 2.06 -2.38 -15.48
CA LEU A 50 2.32 -2.04 -16.86
C LEU A 50 1.75 -3.08 -17.83
N ASP A 51 0.79 -2.69 -18.68
CA ASP A 51 0.48 -3.50 -19.85
C ASP A 51 1.53 -3.29 -20.94
N LEU A 52 1.82 -4.33 -21.67
CA LEU A 52 2.72 -4.28 -22.83
C LEU A 52 2.04 -3.78 -24.10
N MET A 53 0.71 -3.95 -24.19
CA MET A 53 -0.07 -3.65 -25.40
C MET A 53 -0.83 -2.32 -25.27
N ILE A 54 -0.12 -1.27 -24.97
CA ILE A 54 -0.66 0.10 -24.84
C ILE A 54 -0.32 0.94 -26.06
N PRO A 55 -1.14 1.97 -26.40
CA PRO A 55 -0.90 2.85 -27.53
C PRO A 55 0.26 3.81 -27.32
N GLU A 56 0.66 4.50 -28.39
CA GLU A 56 1.74 5.49 -28.51
C GLU A 56 3.13 4.87 -28.31
N ILE A 57 3.46 4.45 -27.12
CA ILE A 57 4.73 3.82 -26.76
C ILE A 57 4.42 2.47 -26.15
N SER A 58 4.97 1.39 -26.72
CA SER A 58 4.74 0.04 -26.19
C SER A 58 5.25 -0.07 -24.74
N GLY A 59 4.59 -0.92 -23.93
CA GLY A 59 5.01 -1.12 -22.54
C GLY A 59 6.45 -1.61 -22.41
N LEU A 60 6.95 -2.43 -23.36
CA LEU A 60 8.35 -2.85 -23.35
C LEU A 60 9.30 -1.68 -23.62
N ASP A 61 8.96 -0.77 -24.52
CA ASP A 61 9.81 0.39 -24.81
C ASP A 61 9.74 1.42 -23.69
N LEU A 62 8.57 1.57 -23.05
CA LEU A 62 8.44 2.33 -21.81
C LEU A 62 9.38 1.79 -20.74
N LEU A 63 9.33 0.47 -20.49
CA LEU A 63 10.18 -0.19 -19.49
C LEU A 63 11.68 0.03 -19.78
N LYS A 64 12.12 -0.19 -21.02
CA LYS A 64 13.51 0.10 -21.43
C LYS A 64 13.90 1.55 -21.16
N THR A 65 13.01 2.47 -21.49
CA THR A 65 13.24 3.90 -21.33
C THR A 65 13.45 4.26 -19.86
N ILE A 66 12.57 3.83 -18.97
CA ILE A 66 12.71 4.15 -17.55
C ILE A 66 13.94 3.49 -16.91
N ARG A 67 14.29 2.28 -17.34
CA ARG A 67 15.54 1.63 -16.89
C ARG A 67 16.79 2.37 -17.37
N SER A 68 16.76 2.92 -18.60
CA SER A 68 17.86 3.76 -19.11
C SER A 68 18.05 5.07 -18.33
N TRP A 69 17.01 5.57 -17.67
CA TRP A 69 17.11 6.73 -16.76
C TRP A 69 17.66 6.37 -15.37
N GLY A 70 17.93 5.09 -15.10
CA GLY A 70 18.28 4.61 -13.77
C GLY A 70 17.09 4.52 -12.81
N ASN A 71 15.88 4.60 -13.32
CA ASN A 71 14.68 4.41 -12.50
C ASN A 71 14.52 2.92 -12.14
N ASN A 72 14.63 2.63 -10.84
CA ASN A 72 14.54 1.28 -10.26
C ASN A 72 13.17 0.99 -9.63
N THR A 73 12.15 1.79 -9.92
CA THR A 73 10.78 1.50 -9.47
C THR A 73 10.43 0.05 -9.86
N PRO A 74 9.96 -0.78 -8.93
CA PRO A 74 9.52 -2.13 -9.23
C PRO A 74 8.43 -2.13 -10.30
N VAL A 75 8.49 -3.08 -11.24
CA VAL A 75 7.54 -3.19 -12.35
C VAL A 75 6.91 -4.57 -12.37
N LEU A 76 5.58 -4.61 -12.25
CA LEU A 76 4.75 -5.78 -12.54
C LEU A 76 4.14 -5.60 -13.93
N ILE A 77 4.53 -6.45 -14.85
CA ILE A 77 3.87 -6.51 -16.16
C ILE A 77 2.52 -7.24 -16.00
N ILE A 78 1.46 -6.68 -16.58
CA ILE A 78 0.11 -7.25 -16.59
C ILE A 78 -0.39 -7.23 -18.03
N THR A 79 -0.43 -8.38 -18.73
CA THR A 79 -0.70 -8.40 -20.16
C THR A 79 -1.36 -9.68 -20.64
N ALA A 80 -2.03 -9.66 -21.79
CA ALA A 80 -2.56 -10.85 -22.46
C ALA A 80 -1.46 -11.69 -23.15
N LYS A 81 -0.23 -11.16 -23.32
CA LYS A 81 0.89 -11.90 -23.86
C LYS A 81 1.36 -12.96 -22.86
N SER A 82 1.24 -14.23 -23.25
CA SER A 82 1.48 -15.38 -22.36
C SER A 82 2.49 -16.38 -22.89
N SER A 83 3.12 -16.11 -24.06
CA SER A 83 4.14 -17.00 -24.59
C SER A 83 5.38 -17.00 -23.66
N LYS A 84 6.11 -18.11 -23.64
CA LYS A 84 7.35 -18.19 -22.83
C LYS A 84 8.35 -17.12 -23.27
N GLU A 85 8.41 -16.87 -24.56
CA GLU A 85 9.28 -15.85 -25.18
C GLU A 85 8.93 -14.43 -24.71
N ASP A 86 7.61 -14.12 -24.61
CA ASP A 86 7.15 -12.80 -24.12
C ASP A 86 7.51 -12.61 -22.64
N VAL A 87 7.29 -13.64 -21.83
CA VAL A 87 7.60 -13.62 -20.39
C VAL A 87 9.10 -13.41 -20.17
N VAL A 88 9.95 -14.21 -20.85
CA VAL A 88 11.41 -14.07 -20.76
C VAL A 88 11.84 -12.68 -21.18
N LYS A 89 11.33 -12.18 -22.32
CA LYS A 89 11.66 -10.86 -22.83
C LYS A 89 11.24 -9.74 -21.86
N GLY A 90 10.06 -9.86 -21.22
CA GLY A 90 9.61 -8.91 -20.21
C GLY A 90 10.56 -8.85 -19.02
N LEU A 91 10.89 -10.00 -18.46
CA LEU A 91 11.80 -10.12 -17.32
C LEU A 91 13.22 -9.64 -17.66
N ASP A 92 13.79 -10.06 -18.78
CA ASP A 92 15.12 -9.63 -19.25
C ASP A 92 15.20 -8.14 -19.54
N THR A 93 14.06 -7.52 -19.88
CA THR A 93 13.98 -6.05 -20.09
C THR A 93 14.04 -5.28 -18.76
N GLY A 94 13.91 -5.97 -17.64
CA GLY A 94 14.04 -5.39 -16.29
C GLY A 94 12.72 -5.22 -15.56
N SER A 95 11.66 -6.00 -15.89
CA SER A 95 10.52 -6.15 -15.00
C SER A 95 10.86 -7.06 -13.82
N ASP A 96 10.18 -6.85 -12.71
CA ASP A 96 10.42 -7.58 -11.46
C ASP A 96 9.48 -8.77 -11.30
N ASP A 97 8.33 -8.77 -11.97
CA ASP A 97 7.39 -9.89 -12.06
C ASP A 97 6.49 -9.75 -13.29
N TYR A 98 5.75 -10.82 -13.60
CA TYR A 98 4.91 -10.93 -14.80
C TYR A 98 3.60 -11.65 -14.47
N LEU A 99 2.46 -11.03 -14.83
CA LEU A 99 1.12 -11.57 -14.59
C LEU A 99 0.34 -11.60 -15.92
N THR A 100 -0.13 -12.78 -16.31
CA THR A 100 -0.90 -12.95 -17.54
C THR A 100 -2.39 -12.75 -17.31
N LYS A 101 -3.06 -12.02 -18.21
CA LYS A 101 -4.52 -11.92 -18.24
C LYS A 101 -5.11 -13.23 -18.84
N PRO A 102 -6.24 -13.79 -18.27
CA PRO A 102 -6.98 -13.29 -17.10
C PRO A 102 -6.34 -13.71 -15.77
N PHE A 103 -6.48 -12.88 -14.74
CA PHE A 103 -5.97 -13.11 -13.38
C PHE A 103 -7.06 -12.83 -12.34
N SER A 104 -6.89 -13.35 -11.13
CA SER A 104 -7.71 -12.97 -9.98
C SER A 104 -7.14 -11.73 -9.28
N PHE A 105 -8.02 -10.94 -8.64
CA PHE A 105 -7.55 -9.80 -7.86
C PHE A 105 -6.63 -10.21 -6.71
N ASP A 106 -6.91 -11.35 -6.07
CA ASP A 106 -6.07 -11.88 -4.99
C ASP A 106 -4.64 -12.21 -5.45
N GLU A 107 -4.49 -12.74 -6.68
CA GLU A 107 -3.17 -13.01 -7.27
C GLU A 107 -2.42 -11.71 -7.54
N LEU A 108 -3.08 -10.73 -8.18
CA LEU A 108 -2.52 -9.41 -8.41
C LEU A 108 -2.03 -8.77 -7.11
N LEU A 109 -2.88 -8.75 -6.09
CA LEU A 109 -2.59 -8.17 -4.79
C LEU A 109 -1.42 -8.88 -4.08
N ALA A 110 -1.36 -10.21 -4.16
CA ALA A 110 -0.26 -10.99 -3.60
C ALA A 110 1.09 -10.64 -4.25
N ARG A 111 1.13 -10.48 -5.58
CA ARG A 111 2.33 -10.09 -6.34
C ARG A 111 2.76 -8.67 -6.02
N ILE A 112 1.83 -7.72 -5.97
CA ILE A 112 2.08 -6.33 -5.56
C ILE A 112 2.75 -6.30 -4.19
N ARG A 113 2.18 -7.00 -3.20
CA ARG A 113 2.76 -7.09 -1.84
C ARG A 113 4.17 -7.68 -1.85
N ALA A 114 4.41 -8.72 -2.65
CA ALA A 114 5.71 -9.35 -2.76
C ALA A 114 6.77 -8.42 -3.35
N LEU A 115 6.42 -7.66 -4.38
CA LEU A 115 7.31 -6.70 -5.03
C LEU A 115 7.63 -5.51 -4.10
N LEU A 116 6.63 -4.92 -3.49
CA LEU A 116 6.82 -3.83 -2.53
C LEU A 116 7.71 -4.24 -1.35
N ARG A 117 7.58 -5.47 -0.86
CA ARG A 117 8.45 -6.02 0.18
C ARG A 117 9.91 -6.16 -0.28
N ARG A 118 10.15 -6.56 -1.55
CA ARG A 118 11.50 -6.77 -2.10
C ARG A 118 12.23 -5.45 -2.38
N SER A 119 11.52 -4.45 -2.89
CA SER A 119 12.10 -3.17 -3.30
C SER A 119 12.72 -2.38 -2.15
N LYS A 120 12.24 -2.60 -0.94
CA LYS A 120 12.67 -1.87 0.27
C LYS A 120 13.51 -2.72 1.24
N LYS A 121 14.21 -3.74 0.75
CA LYS A 121 15.11 -4.58 1.57
C LYS A 121 16.25 -3.83 2.30
N ALA A 122 16.45 -2.55 2.03
CA ALA A 122 17.48 -1.74 2.69
C ALA A 122 17.00 -1.03 3.97
N ASP A 123 15.69 -0.79 4.12
CA ASP A 123 15.12 -0.22 5.33
C ASP A 123 14.08 -1.18 5.89
N THR A 124 14.30 -1.67 7.08
CA THR A 124 13.31 -2.43 7.85
C THR A 124 12.12 -1.52 8.15
N HIS A 125 11.12 -1.49 7.26
CA HIS A 125 9.88 -0.73 7.48
C HIS A 125 8.94 -1.39 8.47
N ILE A 126 9.41 -2.42 9.16
CA ILE A 126 8.72 -2.95 10.33
C ILE A 126 8.72 -1.86 11.38
N ILE A 127 7.54 -1.43 11.76
CA ILE A 127 7.39 -0.49 12.87
C ILE A 127 7.29 -1.33 14.13
N ASP A 128 8.30 -1.26 14.97
CA ASP A 128 8.32 -1.91 16.27
C ASP A 128 8.20 -0.84 17.37
N TYR A 129 7.18 -0.98 18.18
CA TYR A 129 6.93 -0.11 19.31
C TYR A 129 6.43 -0.92 20.51
N LYS A 130 7.28 -1.12 21.50
CA LYS A 130 6.94 -1.74 22.79
C LYS A 130 6.14 -3.05 22.68
N GLY A 131 6.58 -3.93 21.76
CA GLY A 131 5.93 -5.23 21.52
C GLY A 131 4.79 -5.22 20.50
N ILE A 132 4.48 -4.07 19.93
CA ILE A 132 3.63 -3.95 18.75
C ILE A 132 4.53 -3.93 17.51
N VAL A 133 4.40 -4.92 16.64
CA VAL A 133 5.18 -5.07 15.42
C VAL A 133 4.24 -5.03 14.22
N LEU A 134 4.31 -3.96 13.44
CA LEU A 134 3.54 -3.79 12.22
C LEU A 134 4.47 -3.93 11.01
N ASP A 135 4.13 -4.84 10.12
CA ASP A 135 4.68 -4.90 8.77
C ASP A 135 3.66 -4.30 7.78
N PRO A 136 3.89 -3.06 7.30
CA PRO A 136 2.96 -2.39 6.39
C PRO A 136 2.82 -3.08 5.03
N TYR A 137 3.80 -3.92 4.63
CA TYR A 137 3.80 -4.60 3.33
C TYR A 137 3.04 -5.92 3.35
N SER A 138 3.28 -6.75 4.37
CA SER A 138 2.49 -7.97 4.56
C SER A 138 1.12 -7.65 5.17
N ARG A 139 0.92 -6.41 5.64
CA ARG A 139 -0.29 -5.92 6.29
C ARG A 139 -0.64 -6.70 7.55
N LYS A 140 0.39 -7.15 8.26
CA LYS A 140 0.28 -7.93 9.47
C LYS A 140 0.66 -7.12 10.69
N LEU A 141 -0.19 -7.18 11.71
CA LEU A 141 0.08 -6.67 13.04
C LEU A 141 0.31 -7.82 14.00
N HIS A 142 1.39 -7.76 14.76
CA HIS A 142 1.65 -8.66 15.88
C HIS A 142 1.76 -7.86 17.16
N ILE A 143 1.18 -8.37 18.22
CA ILE A 143 1.33 -7.84 19.59
C ILE A 143 1.78 -8.98 20.48
N GLU A 144 2.95 -8.83 21.12
CA GLU A 144 3.56 -9.89 21.95
C GLU A 144 3.65 -11.24 21.20
N ALA A 145 4.08 -11.17 19.91
CA ALA A 145 4.18 -12.29 18.98
C ALA A 145 2.85 -12.97 18.55
N LYS A 146 1.69 -12.45 18.96
CA LYS A 146 0.38 -12.92 18.49
C LYS A 146 -0.10 -12.06 17.33
N GLU A 147 -0.53 -12.67 16.24
CA GLU A 147 -1.12 -11.97 15.10
C GLU A 147 -2.49 -11.40 15.47
N VAL A 148 -2.74 -10.14 15.10
CA VAL A 148 -4.02 -9.44 15.29
C VAL A 148 -4.60 -9.13 13.92
N GLU A 149 -5.71 -9.76 13.58
CA GLU A 149 -6.40 -9.50 12.31
C GLU A 149 -7.08 -8.13 12.34
N LEU A 150 -6.65 -7.26 11.44
CA LEU A 150 -7.21 -5.92 11.26
C LEU A 150 -7.88 -5.79 9.89
N THR A 151 -8.96 -5.04 9.86
CA THR A 151 -9.50 -4.52 8.60
C THR A 151 -8.56 -3.45 8.03
N GLU A 152 -8.71 -3.13 6.76
CA GLU A 152 -7.95 -2.08 6.06
C GLU A 152 -7.86 -0.78 6.86
N LYS A 153 -9.02 -0.24 7.24
CA LYS A 153 -9.08 1.05 7.95
C LYS A 153 -8.47 1.00 9.35
N GLU A 154 -8.63 -0.12 10.05
CA GLU A 154 -7.98 -0.36 11.34
C GLU A 154 -6.45 -0.40 11.18
N LEU A 155 -5.96 -1.06 10.13
CA LEU A 155 -4.52 -1.15 9.84
C LEU A 155 -3.94 0.24 9.54
N LEU A 156 -4.59 1.03 8.69
CA LEU A 156 -4.15 2.39 8.35
C LEU A 156 -4.12 3.30 9.57
N ILE A 157 -5.13 3.23 10.45
CA ILE A 157 -5.14 3.97 11.72
C ILE A 157 -3.97 3.54 12.59
N MET A 158 -3.75 2.23 12.72
CA MET A 158 -2.70 1.68 13.55
C MET A 158 -1.31 2.07 13.03
N GLU A 159 -1.10 2.02 11.71
CA GLU A 159 0.12 2.47 11.07
C GLU A 159 0.38 3.96 11.32
N PHE A 160 -0.65 4.80 11.16
CA PHE A 160 -0.54 6.23 11.41
C PHE A 160 -0.22 6.55 12.88
N MET A 161 -0.88 5.87 13.81
CA MET A 161 -0.63 6.02 15.24
C MET A 161 0.76 5.53 15.65
N LEU A 162 1.24 4.42 15.09
CA LEU A 162 2.59 3.90 15.34
C LEU A 162 3.68 4.83 14.83
N LYS A 163 3.51 5.41 13.65
CA LYS A 163 4.45 6.41 13.09
C LYS A 163 4.50 7.71 13.91
N ASN A 164 3.46 7.99 14.68
CA ASN A 164 3.32 9.15 15.54
C ASN A 164 3.16 8.76 17.02
N ASN A 165 3.76 7.65 17.43
CA ASN A 165 3.65 7.18 18.81
C ASN A 165 4.05 8.26 19.82
N GLU A 166 3.46 8.19 21.01
CA GLU A 166 3.63 9.14 22.13
C GLU A 166 3.17 10.57 21.85
N LYS A 167 2.69 10.88 20.64
CA LYS A 167 2.13 12.20 20.30
C LYS A 167 0.60 12.15 20.31
N PRO A 168 -0.07 13.11 20.95
CA PRO A 168 -1.52 13.25 20.81
C PRO A 168 -1.89 13.60 19.37
N LEU A 169 -2.81 12.82 18.80
CA LEU A 169 -3.34 13.01 17.46
C LEU A 169 -4.80 13.44 17.54
N THR A 170 -5.16 14.45 16.77
CA THR A 170 -6.56 14.87 16.67
C THR A 170 -7.37 13.87 15.83
N ARG A 171 -8.68 13.84 16.06
CA ARG A 171 -9.60 13.04 15.22
C ARG A 171 -9.50 13.42 13.75
N LYS A 172 -9.28 14.71 13.49
CA LYS A 172 -9.14 15.23 12.13
C LYS A 172 -7.88 14.70 11.45
N GLU A 173 -6.73 14.74 12.09
CA GLU A 173 -5.48 14.21 11.55
C GLU A 173 -5.60 12.71 11.25
N ILE A 174 -6.21 11.92 12.15
CA ILE A 174 -6.45 10.50 11.94
C ILE A 174 -7.40 10.28 10.76
N ALA A 175 -8.49 11.04 10.68
CA ALA A 175 -9.45 10.93 9.58
C ALA A 175 -8.80 11.28 8.23
N GLU A 176 -8.06 12.37 8.14
CA GLU A 176 -7.37 12.81 6.92
C GLU A 176 -6.34 11.78 6.44
N SER A 177 -5.61 11.14 7.38
CA SER A 177 -4.61 10.12 7.03
C SER A 177 -5.22 8.84 6.43
N VAL A 178 -6.47 8.52 6.76
CA VAL A 178 -7.13 7.24 6.40
C VAL A 178 -8.16 7.39 5.29
N TRP A 179 -8.88 8.53 5.25
CA TRP A 179 -9.99 8.76 4.31
C TRP A 179 -9.71 9.84 3.27
N GLN A 180 -8.50 10.46 3.24
CA GLN A 180 -8.06 11.41 2.21
C GLN A 180 -9.12 12.45 1.82
N ASN A 181 -9.73 13.11 2.83
CA ASN A 181 -10.82 14.09 2.65
C ASN A 181 -12.17 13.53 2.12
N GLN A 182 -12.36 12.22 2.11
CA GLN A 182 -13.63 11.60 1.69
C GLN A 182 -14.69 11.59 2.80
N THR A 183 -14.39 12.07 4.00
CA THR A 183 -15.36 12.12 5.10
C THR A 183 -15.23 13.39 5.90
N ASP A 184 -16.34 14.09 6.09
CA ASP A 184 -16.47 15.24 6.99
C ASP A 184 -16.72 14.80 8.45
N SER A 185 -16.99 13.52 8.68
CA SER A 185 -17.34 12.99 9.99
C SER A 185 -16.14 12.43 10.75
N THR A 186 -15.66 13.18 11.72
CA THR A 186 -14.60 12.73 12.64
C THR A 186 -15.07 11.66 13.64
N ASN A 187 -16.38 11.47 13.81
CA ASN A 187 -16.96 10.48 14.72
C ASN A 187 -16.65 9.03 14.30
N ILE A 188 -16.38 8.82 13.00
CA ILE A 188 -16.00 7.50 12.48
C ILE A 188 -14.70 7.01 13.12
N VAL A 189 -13.77 7.91 13.45
CA VAL A 189 -12.50 7.59 14.12
C VAL A 189 -12.74 6.92 15.47
N ASP A 190 -13.73 7.42 16.25
CA ASP A 190 -14.06 6.89 17.58
C ASP A 190 -14.53 5.43 17.48
N VAL A 191 -15.27 5.09 16.43
CA VAL A 191 -15.75 3.72 16.17
C VAL A 191 -14.58 2.78 15.89
N TYR A 192 -13.69 3.17 14.96
CA TYR A 192 -12.53 2.34 14.61
C TYR A 192 -11.52 2.21 15.76
N VAL A 193 -11.29 3.27 16.51
CA VAL A 193 -10.43 3.23 17.71
C VAL A 193 -11.00 2.27 18.74
N ASN A 194 -12.32 2.23 18.93
CA ASN A 194 -12.94 1.26 19.84
C ASN A 194 -12.81 -0.19 19.32
N PHE A 195 -12.89 -0.43 18.01
CA PHE A 195 -12.63 -1.77 17.46
C PHE A 195 -11.16 -2.17 17.66
N LEU A 196 -10.22 -1.27 17.38
CA LEU A 196 -8.80 -1.50 17.62
C LEU A 196 -8.52 -1.85 19.09
N ARG A 197 -9.06 -1.08 20.04
CA ARG A 197 -8.92 -1.38 21.47
C ARG A 197 -9.38 -2.77 21.81
N LYS A 198 -10.57 -3.18 21.38
CA LYS A 198 -11.11 -4.51 21.64
C LYS A 198 -10.22 -5.62 21.08
N LYS A 199 -9.70 -5.44 19.86
CA LYS A 199 -8.81 -6.41 19.23
C LYS A 199 -7.46 -6.50 19.95
N ILE A 200 -6.87 -5.38 20.35
CA ILE A 200 -5.63 -5.33 21.12
C ILE A 200 -5.85 -5.99 22.49
N GLU A 201 -6.90 -5.63 23.21
CA GLU A 201 -7.23 -6.17 24.53
C GLU A 201 -7.56 -7.68 24.51
N SER A 202 -7.92 -8.24 23.34
CA SER A 202 -8.14 -9.68 23.17
C SER A 202 -6.86 -10.52 23.18
N VAL A 203 -5.71 -9.91 22.92
CA VAL A 203 -4.41 -10.60 22.79
C VAL A 203 -3.40 -10.22 23.86
N THR A 204 -3.59 -9.07 24.53
CA THR A 204 -2.73 -8.57 25.60
C THR A 204 -3.54 -7.85 26.68
N ASN A 205 -3.03 -7.82 27.90
CA ASN A 205 -3.62 -7.06 29.01
C ASN A 205 -3.18 -5.60 29.04
N LYS A 206 -2.28 -5.20 28.14
CA LYS A 206 -1.74 -3.84 28.07
C LYS A 206 -2.68 -2.92 27.30
N LYS A 207 -2.74 -1.67 27.74
CA LYS A 207 -3.46 -0.60 27.03
C LYS A 207 -2.47 0.23 26.24
N TYR A 208 -2.69 0.35 24.94
CA TYR A 208 -1.83 1.11 24.05
C TYR A 208 -2.51 2.37 23.51
N ILE A 209 -3.81 2.39 23.32
CA ILE A 209 -4.51 3.54 22.75
C ILE A 209 -5.27 4.27 23.87
N HIS A 210 -4.86 5.50 24.14
CA HIS A 210 -5.44 6.35 25.19
C HIS A 210 -6.21 7.52 24.60
N THR A 211 -7.24 7.97 25.31
CA THR A 211 -8.00 9.16 24.94
C THR A 211 -7.39 10.38 25.61
N VAL A 212 -7.06 11.40 24.80
CA VAL A 212 -6.65 12.71 25.28
C VAL A 212 -7.86 13.64 25.19
N ARG A 213 -8.42 13.99 26.37
CA ARG A 213 -9.62 14.85 26.45
C ARG A 213 -9.41 16.17 25.72
N GLY A 214 -10.37 16.54 24.89
CA GLY A 214 -10.32 17.77 24.11
C GLY A 214 -9.46 17.72 22.84
N THR A 215 -8.63 16.67 22.65
CA THR A 215 -7.74 16.52 21.49
C THR A 215 -8.15 15.31 20.62
N GLY A 216 -8.01 14.11 21.12
CA GLY A 216 -8.23 12.90 20.36
C GLY A 216 -7.60 11.69 21.01
N TYR A 217 -6.59 11.09 20.37
CA TYR A 217 -5.98 9.84 20.82
C TYR A 217 -4.45 9.90 20.81
N VAL A 218 -3.84 9.07 21.64
CA VAL A 218 -2.38 8.84 21.64
C VAL A 218 -2.13 7.35 21.75
N LEU A 219 -1.13 6.87 21.01
CA LEU A 219 -0.63 5.51 21.14
C LEU A 219 0.59 5.55 22.05
N ARG A 220 0.46 4.93 23.20
CA ARG A 220 1.54 4.75 24.19
C ARG A 220 1.23 3.53 25.06
N GLU A 221 2.24 2.88 25.58
CA GLU A 221 2.07 1.88 26.61
C GLU A 221 1.81 2.58 27.97
N ASP A 222 0.89 2.06 28.77
CA ASP A 222 0.81 2.51 30.17
C ASP A 222 2.11 2.13 30.88
N ASP A 223 2.79 3.11 31.47
CA ASP A 223 3.85 2.81 32.40
C ASP A 223 3.26 2.02 33.56
N GLU A 224 3.74 0.80 33.78
CA GLU A 224 3.38 0.07 35.01
C GLU A 224 3.69 1.00 36.17
N LYS A 225 2.63 1.41 36.88
CA LYS A 225 2.83 2.07 38.16
C LYS A 225 3.45 1.02 39.08
N VAL A 226 4.77 1.18 39.29
CA VAL A 226 5.48 0.55 40.41
C VAL A 226 4.85 0.99 41.73
#